data_bdcfb325bf9ab9b5b5cfd7fdf28e16e9
#
_entry.id   bdcfb325bf9ab9b5b5cfd7fdf28e16e9
#
_cell.length_a   1.000
_cell.length_b   1.000
_cell.length_c   1.000
_cell.angle_alpha   90.00
_cell.angle_beta   90.00
_cell.angle_gamma   90.00
#
_symmetry.space_group_name_H-M   'P 1'
#
loop_
_entity.id
_entity.type
_entity.pdbx_description
1 polymer ?
#
loop_
_entity_poly.entity_id
_entity_poly.type
_entity_poly.pdbx_seq_one_letter_code
_entity_poly.pdbx_strand_id
1 'polypeptide(L)'
;MTHIVTGYYGSGKTEFCLNLAIKLAKTGKRITIADLDVVNPFFRSREREKELAPLGIEVMGSSLENHVAQDVPALSFAFLSRIRAGQDVIIDLAGGEVGLRLLANCYADIKAHNFFCVFNVYRPETNSPDKMKTFCKQINTVSSLSLTGLVNNGNLLGQTEAQHVLQSQKAVLTACEELNLPLAYTLVQGDIYMGIASDVVSEKVLTFHKPQMREKWQK
;
A
#
# COMPACT_ATOMS: atom_id res chain seq x y z
N MET A 1 -9.68 2.92 -12.53
CA MET A 1 -8.31 3.38 -12.19
C MET A 1 -7.57 2.28 -11.45
N THR A 2 -6.31 2.00 -11.80
CA THR A 2 -5.50 1.01 -11.08
C THR A 2 -4.55 1.71 -10.11
N HIS A 3 -4.55 1.28 -8.84
CA HIS A 3 -3.62 1.76 -7.82
C HIS A 3 -2.66 0.62 -7.48
N ILE A 4 -1.37 0.81 -7.71
CA ILE A 4 -0.33 -0.17 -7.43
C ILE A 4 0.41 0.30 -6.18
N VAL A 5 0.59 -0.58 -5.22
CA VAL A 5 1.23 -0.26 -3.94
C VAL A 5 2.42 -1.17 -3.72
N THR A 6 3.58 -0.57 -3.56
CA THR A 6 4.84 -1.23 -3.22
C THR A 6 5.49 -0.57 -2.02
N GLY A 7 6.59 -1.10 -1.54
CA GLY A 7 7.36 -0.59 -0.42
C GLY A 7 8.18 -1.70 0.22
N TYR A 8 9.06 -1.33 1.13
CA TYR A 8 9.87 -2.31 1.83
C TYR A 8 9.03 -3.19 2.76
N TYR A 9 9.58 -4.34 3.16
CA TYR A 9 8.91 -5.20 4.13
C TYR A 9 8.60 -4.44 5.42
N GLY A 10 7.38 -4.58 5.95
CA GLY A 10 6.95 -3.89 7.17
C GLY A 10 6.71 -2.38 7.03
N SER A 11 6.70 -1.82 5.81
CA SER A 11 6.35 -0.40 5.60
C SER A 11 4.87 -0.08 5.79
N GLY A 12 3.99 -1.11 5.87
CA GLY A 12 2.55 -0.94 6.03
C GLY A 12 1.78 -0.83 4.72
N LYS A 13 2.26 -1.44 3.64
CA LYS A 13 1.58 -1.50 2.32
C LYS A 13 0.12 -1.93 2.43
N THR A 14 -0.11 -3.10 3.01
CA THR A 14 -1.46 -3.66 3.18
C THR A 14 -2.36 -2.74 4.00
N GLU A 15 -1.85 -2.15 5.08
CA GLU A 15 -2.60 -1.16 5.88
C GLU A 15 -3.01 0.04 5.03
N PHE A 16 -2.09 0.55 4.20
CA PHE A 16 -2.39 1.63 3.27
C PHE A 16 -3.42 1.20 2.21
N CYS A 17 -3.28 0.01 1.60
CA CYS A 17 -4.23 -0.53 0.63
C CYS A 17 -5.66 -0.61 1.19
N LEU A 18 -5.83 -1.14 2.39
CA LEU A 18 -7.12 -1.26 3.06
C LEU A 18 -7.75 0.11 3.33
N ASN A 19 -6.98 1.05 3.89
CA ASN A 19 -7.49 2.39 4.19
C ASN A 19 -7.80 3.18 2.92
N LEU A 20 -7.00 3.02 1.85
CA LEU A 20 -7.28 3.60 0.55
C LEU A 20 -8.57 3.04 -0.05
N ALA A 21 -8.76 1.72 0.02
CA ALA A 21 -9.99 1.06 -0.44
C ALA A 21 -11.22 1.59 0.28
N ILE A 22 -11.17 1.69 1.60
CA ILE A 22 -12.26 2.24 2.43
C ILE A 22 -12.56 3.69 2.04
N LYS A 23 -11.52 4.52 1.83
CA LYS A 23 -11.70 5.92 1.38
C LYS A 23 -12.37 5.98 0.02
N LEU A 24 -11.94 5.17 -0.94
CA LEU A 24 -12.52 5.15 -2.29
C LEU A 24 -13.95 4.59 -2.29
N ALA A 25 -14.22 3.54 -1.52
CA ALA A 25 -15.56 2.96 -1.41
C ALA A 25 -16.60 3.95 -0.85
N LYS A 26 -16.20 4.85 0.06
CA LYS A 26 -17.07 5.93 0.56
C LYS A 26 -17.57 6.89 -0.53
N THR A 27 -16.92 6.91 -1.71
CA THR A 27 -17.41 7.68 -2.87
C THR A 27 -18.45 6.93 -3.72
N GLY A 28 -18.94 5.78 -3.26
CA GLY A 28 -19.93 4.95 -3.95
C GLY A 28 -19.33 4.01 -5.01
N LYS A 29 -18.01 3.92 -5.10
CA LYS A 29 -17.31 3.04 -6.05
C LYS A 29 -17.18 1.61 -5.53
N ARG A 30 -17.25 0.65 -6.45
CA ARG A 30 -16.83 -0.73 -6.16
C ARG A 30 -15.32 -0.83 -6.30
N ILE A 31 -14.65 -1.35 -5.28
CA ILE A 31 -13.20 -1.47 -5.22
C ILE A 31 -12.81 -2.93 -5.14
N THR A 32 -11.81 -3.33 -5.93
CA THR A 32 -11.19 -4.64 -5.81
C THR A 32 -9.77 -4.47 -5.24
N ILE A 33 -9.44 -5.19 -4.18
CA ILE A 33 -8.07 -5.34 -3.69
C ILE A 33 -7.53 -6.64 -4.26
N ALA A 34 -6.45 -6.56 -5.04
CA ALA A 34 -5.68 -7.70 -5.51
C ALA A 34 -4.47 -7.89 -4.59
N ASP A 35 -4.54 -8.88 -3.70
CA ASP A 35 -3.47 -9.22 -2.75
C ASP A 35 -2.47 -10.15 -3.44
N LEU A 36 -1.34 -9.60 -3.86
CA LEU A 36 -0.23 -10.29 -4.49
C LEU A 36 0.96 -10.47 -3.53
N ASP A 37 0.79 -10.21 -2.23
CA ASP A 37 1.83 -10.51 -1.24
C ASP A 37 1.83 -11.99 -0.86
N VAL A 38 2.47 -12.81 -1.71
CA VAL A 38 2.63 -14.25 -1.50
C VAL A 38 3.71 -14.59 -0.45
N VAL A 39 4.53 -13.61 -0.06
CA VAL A 39 5.67 -13.80 0.84
C VAL A 39 5.26 -13.70 2.30
N ASN A 40 4.21 -12.93 2.60
CA ASN A 40 3.77 -12.69 3.97
C ASN A 40 2.46 -13.43 4.29
N PRO A 41 2.54 -14.64 4.91
CA PRO A 41 1.35 -15.41 5.24
C PRO A 41 0.51 -14.81 6.38
N PHE A 42 1.07 -13.88 7.17
CA PHE A 42 0.48 -13.40 8.42
C PHE A 42 -0.32 -12.09 8.29
N PHE A 43 -0.16 -11.34 7.19
CA PHE A 43 -0.83 -10.05 7.01
C PHE A 43 -1.46 -9.99 5.62
N ARG A 44 -2.69 -10.50 5.49
CA ARG A 44 -3.39 -10.58 4.21
C ARG A 44 -4.70 -9.82 4.24
N SER A 45 -4.97 -9.03 3.21
CA SER A 45 -6.21 -8.28 3.04
C SER A 45 -7.46 -9.17 3.12
N ARG A 46 -7.36 -10.43 2.68
CA ARG A 46 -8.46 -11.40 2.71
C ARG A 46 -8.93 -11.81 4.11
N GLU A 47 -8.10 -11.64 5.16
CA GLU A 47 -8.56 -11.85 6.53
C GLU A 47 -9.68 -10.90 6.93
N ARG A 48 -9.80 -9.78 6.21
CA ARG A 48 -10.79 -8.73 6.41
C ARG A 48 -11.94 -8.79 5.37
N GLU A 49 -11.98 -9.78 4.49
CA GLU A 49 -12.96 -9.88 3.40
C GLU A 49 -14.41 -9.74 3.91
N LYS A 50 -14.75 -10.45 5.00
CA LYS A 50 -16.11 -10.40 5.58
C LYS A 50 -16.49 -9.00 6.09
N GLU A 51 -15.54 -8.20 6.51
CA GLU A 51 -15.77 -6.85 7.01
C GLU A 51 -15.76 -5.81 5.88
N LEU A 52 -15.04 -6.09 4.80
CA LEU A 52 -14.90 -5.20 3.65
C LEU A 52 -16.03 -5.36 2.63
N ALA A 53 -16.57 -6.57 2.50
CA ALA A 53 -17.66 -6.85 1.54
C ALA A 53 -18.90 -5.95 1.70
N PRO A 54 -19.40 -5.65 2.93
CA PRO A 54 -20.51 -4.72 3.11
C PRO A 54 -20.22 -3.29 2.66
N LEU A 55 -18.93 -2.92 2.57
CA LEU A 55 -18.49 -1.61 2.08
C LEU A 55 -18.34 -1.55 0.55
N GLY A 56 -18.66 -2.63 -0.17
CA GLY A 56 -18.47 -2.73 -1.62
C GLY A 56 -17.01 -2.99 -2.04
N ILE A 57 -16.20 -3.53 -1.12
CA ILE A 57 -14.80 -3.87 -1.36
C ILE A 57 -14.68 -5.39 -1.50
N GLU A 58 -14.22 -5.83 -2.67
CA GLU A 58 -13.91 -7.22 -2.98
C GLU A 58 -12.42 -7.48 -2.76
N VAL A 59 -12.05 -8.58 -2.10
CA VAL A 59 -10.65 -8.97 -1.92
C VAL A 59 -10.36 -10.21 -2.74
N MET A 60 -9.38 -10.11 -3.62
CA MET A 60 -8.89 -11.21 -4.45
C MET A 60 -7.43 -11.51 -4.09
N GLY A 61 -7.11 -12.75 -3.73
CA GLY A 61 -5.75 -13.17 -3.38
C GLY A 61 -5.44 -14.55 -3.95
N SER A 62 -4.17 -14.95 -3.92
CA SER A 62 -3.79 -16.33 -4.25
C SER A 62 -4.31 -17.27 -3.17
N SER A 63 -5.19 -18.20 -3.52
CA SER A 63 -5.63 -19.28 -2.63
C SER A 63 -4.56 -20.35 -2.54
N LEU A 64 -3.70 -20.27 -1.51
CA LEU A 64 -2.76 -21.37 -1.20
C LEU A 64 -3.42 -22.50 -0.39
N GLU A 65 -4.72 -22.40 -0.06
CA GLU A 65 -5.35 -23.32 0.89
C GLU A 65 -5.77 -24.67 0.31
N ASN A 66 -5.74 -24.89 -1.02
CA ASN A 66 -6.29 -26.10 -1.61
C ASN A 66 -5.37 -26.92 -2.52
N HIS A 67 -4.08 -26.62 -2.65
CA HIS A 67 -3.20 -27.45 -3.47
C HIS A 67 -1.91 -27.79 -2.73
N VAL A 68 -1.91 -28.97 -2.12
CA VAL A 68 -0.71 -29.75 -1.83
C VAL A 68 -0.07 -30.10 -3.18
N ALA A 69 1.16 -29.62 -3.40
CA ALA A 69 2.09 -30.08 -4.42
C ALA A 69 1.59 -30.04 -5.88
N GLN A 70 1.49 -28.83 -6.45
CA GLN A 70 1.74 -28.64 -7.88
C GLN A 70 2.15 -27.18 -8.15
N ASP A 71 3.29 -27.01 -8.79
CA ASP A 71 3.86 -25.88 -9.53
C ASP A 71 3.28 -24.48 -9.25
N VAL A 72 4.22 -23.53 -9.02
CA VAL A 72 4.02 -22.06 -8.91
C VAL A 72 2.54 -21.69 -8.81
N PRO A 73 2.04 -21.21 -7.67
CA PRO A 73 0.62 -20.95 -7.52
C PRO A 73 0.18 -20.10 -8.70
N ALA A 74 -0.79 -20.59 -9.46
CA ALA A 74 -1.47 -19.79 -10.47
C ALA A 74 -2.07 -18.61 -9.70
N LEU A 75 -1.31 -17.53 -9.60
CA LEU A 75 -1.80 -16.26 -9.12
C LEU A 75 -3.07 -16.02 -9.91
N SER A 76 -4.18 -15.99 -9.21
CA SER A 76 -5.43 -15.72 -9.86
C SER A 76 -5.37 -14.30 -10.41
N PHE A 77 -4.99 -14.17 -11.66
CA PHE A 77 -5.10 -12.90 -12.40
C PHE A 77 -6.58 -12.53 -12.68
N ALA A 78 -7.49 -13.11 -11.91
CA ALA A 78 -8.92 -12.80 -12.00
C ALA A 78 -9.21 -11.29 -11.83
N PHE A 79 -8.38 -10.59 -11.06
CA PHE A 79 -8.49 -9.12 -10.92
C PHE A 79 -8.25 -8.37 -12.24
N LEU A 80 -7.58 -8.95 -13.23
CA LEU A 80 -7.41 -8.33 -14.55
C LEU A 80 -8.75 -8.13 -15.25
N SER A 81 -9.71 -9.02 -15.03
CA SER A 81 -11.07 -8.85 -15.56
C SER A 81 -11.72 -7.57 -15.01
N ARG A 82 -11.41 -7.20 -13.77
CA ARG A 82 -11.90 -5.98 -13.12
C ARG A 82 -11.25 -4.74 -13.72
N ILE A 83 -9.93 -4.80 -13.99
CA ILE A 83 -9.20 -3.71 -14.68
C ILE A 83 -9.77 -3.50 -16.08
N ARG A 84 -9.96 -4.57 -16.86
CA ARG A 84 -10.53 -4.52 -18.22
C ARG A 84 -11.98 -3.98 -18.23
N ALA A 85 -12.74 -4.27 -17.18
CA ALA A 85 -14.08 -3.73 -16.98
C ALA A 85 -14.09 -2.25 -16.51
N GLY A 86 -12.93 -1.60 -16.36
CA GLY A 86 -12.83 -0.20 -15.92
C GLY A 86 -13.09 0.04 -14.44
N GLN A 87 -13.12 -1.02 -13.62
CA GLN A 87 -13.29 -0.89 -12.17
C GLN A 87 -12.03 -0.33 -11.51
N ASP A 88 -12.18 0.23 -10.30
CA ASP A 88 -11.05 0.65 -9.50
C ASP A 88 -10.44 -0.57 -8.80
N VAL A 89 -9.14 -0.80 -9.05
CA VAL A 89 -8.39 -1.94 -8.49
C VAL A 89 -7.18 -1.42 -7.73
N ILE A 90 -6.98 -1.94 -6.52
CA ILE A 90 -5.79 -1.70 -5.71
C ILE A 90 -4.97 -2.99 -5.69
N ILE A 91 -3.73 -2.93 -6.17
CA ILE A 91 -2.81 -4.05 -6.21
C ILE A 91 -1.82 -3.91 -5.04
N ASP A 92 -1.92 -4.79 -4.05
CA ASP A 92 -1.01 -4.88 -2.92
C ASP A 92 0.13 -5.84 -3.26
N LEU A 93 1.32 -5.29 -3.53
CA LEU A 93 2.47 -6.07 -3.95
C LEU A 93 3.27 -6.59 -2.76
N ALA A 94 3.87 -7.77 -2.91
CA ALA A 94 4.97 -8.19 -2.06
C ALA A 94 6.09 -7.14 -2.06
N GLY A 95 6.82 -7.04 -0.94
CA GLY A 95 7.94 -6.10 -0.82
C GLY A 95 9.06 -6.39 -1.81
N GLY A 96 9.69 -5.32 -2.33
CA GLY A 96 10.87 -5.41 -3.19
C GLY A 96 10.62 -5.97 -4.59
N GLU A 97 11.64 -6.61 -5.16
CA GLU A 97 11.63 -7.08 -6.55
C GLU A 97 10.62 -8.21 -6.83
N VAL A 98 10.32 -9.02 -5.82
CA VAL A 98 9.41 -10.17 -5.99
C VAL A 98 8.02 -9.69 -6.45
N GLY A 99 7.46 -8.70 -5.78
CA GLY A 99 6.17 -8.13 -6.16
C GLY A 99 6.18 -7.48 -7.55
N LEU A 100 7.28 -6.82 -7.91
CA LEU A 100 7.43 -6.18 -9.23
C LEU A 100 7.51 -7.20 -10.37
N ARG A 101 8.18 -8.33 -10.15
CA ARG A 101 8.24 -9.41 -11.14
C ARG A 101 6.86 -10.03 -11.39
N LEU A 102 6.05 -10.18 -10.34
CA LEU A 102 4.67 -10.65 -10.48
C LEU A 102 3.81 -9.65 -11.26
N LEU A 103 3.98 -8.35 -11.00
CA LEU A 103 3.28 -7.28 -11.70
C LEU A 103 3.63 -7.23 -13.21
N ALA A 104 4.82 -7.67 -13.61
CA ALA A 104 5.26 -7.65 -15.01
C ALA A 104 4.28 -8.40 -15.92
N ASN A 105 3.64 -9.44 -15.45
CA ASN A 105 2.65 -10.20 -16.21
C ASN A 105 1.32 -9.43 -16.44
N CYS A 106 1.15 -8.27 -15.81
CA CYS A 106 -0.08 -7.47 -15.84
C CYS A 106 0.09 -6.15 -16.60
N TYR A 107 1.30 -5.78 -17.02
CA TYR A 107 1.56 -4.45 -17.58
C TYR A 107 0.69 -4.11 -18.79
N ALA A 108 0.40 -5.08 -19.66
CA ALA A 108 -0.42 -4.88 -20.84
C ALA A 108 -1.86 -4.42 -20.53
N ASP A 109 -2.38 -4.79 -19.36
CA ASP A 109 -3.73 -4.46 -18.92
C ASP A 109 -3.80 -3.13 -18.16
N ILE A 110 -2.65 -2.63 -17.67
CA ILE A 110 -2.60 -1.43 -16.82
C ILE A 110 -2.32 -0.20 -17.67
N LYS A 111 -3.39 0.44 -18.18
CA LYS A 111 -3.30 1.62 -19.04
C LYS A 111 -3.16 2.93 -18.26
N ALA A 112 -3.96 3.10 -17.21
CA ALA A 112 -3.94 4.29 -16.36
C ALA A 112 -3.77 3.85 -14.90
N HIS A 113 -2.75 4.38 -14.23
CA HIS A 113 -2.40 3.93 -12.90
C HIS A 113 -1.86 5.03 -12.01
N ASN A 114 -1.97 4.79 -10.71
CA ASN A 114 -1.15 5.41 -9.68
C ASN A 114 -0.23 4.32 -9.14
N PHE A 115 1.06 4.58 -9.05
CA PHE A 115 2.03 3.65 -8.49
C PHE A 115 2.69 4.29 -7.29
N PHE A 116 2.34 3.81 -6.09
CA PHE A 116 2.75 4.36 -4.83
C PHE A 116 3.83 3.52 -4.16
N CYS A 117 4.84 4.19 -3.60
CA CYS A 117 5.82 3.56 -2.72
C CYS A 117 5.57 4.00 -1.27
N VAL A 118 5.27 3.04 -0.39
CA VAL A 118 4.98 3.28 1.03
C VAL A 118 6.25 3.20 1.85
N PHE A 119 6.52 4.26 2.63
CA PHE A 119 7.68 4.35 3.53
C PHE A 119 7.29 4.44 4.99
N ASN A 120 8.00 3.68 5.81
CA ASN A 120 8.05 3.86 7.26
C ASN A 120 9.49 4.17 7.65
N VAL A 121 9.78 5.40 8.05
CA VAL A 121 11.15 5.86 8.38
C VAL A 121 11.73 5.18 9.63
N TYR A 122 10.88 4.50 10.40
CA TYR A 122 11.32 3.73 11.58
C TYR A 122 11.76 2.31 11.23
N ARG A 123 11.90 2.00 9.93
CA ARG A 123 12.53 0.77 9.44
C ARG A 123 13.97 1.06 9.04
N PRO A 124 14.93 0.23 9.45
CA PRO A 124 16.36 0.46 9.18
C PRO A 124 16.69 0.66 7.70
N GLU A 125 15.91 0.00 6.82
CA GLU A 125 16.11 0.01 5.38
C GLU A 125 15.62 1.29 4.70
N THR A 126 14.75 2.06 5.37
CA THR A 126 14.11 3.26 4.81
C THR A 126 14.13 4.45 5.76
N ASN A 127 15.10 4.47 6.70
CA ASN A 127 15.19 5.47 7.77
C ASN A 127 15.86 6.79 7.35
N SER A 128 16.17 6.97 6.08
CA SER A 128 16.72 8.23 5.56
C SER A 128 16.24 8.50 4.12
N PRO A 129 16.21 9.78 3.68
CA PRO A 129 15.87 10.14 2.30
C PRO A 129 16.76 9.42 1.27
N ASP A 130 18.05 9.26 1.52
CA ASP A 130 18.96 8.56 0.60
C ASP A 130 18.61 7.09 0.39
N LYS A 131 18.26 6.39 1.47
CA LYS A 131 17.80 5.00 1.37
C LYS A 131 16.46 4.90 0.63
N MET A 132 15.54 5.83 0.87
CA MET A 132 14.26 5.88 0.14
C MET A 132 14.50 6.09 -1.35
N LYS A 133 15.38 7.03 -1.73
CA LYS A 133 15.76 7.29 -3.13
C LYS A 133 16.39 6.07 -3.79
N THR A 134 17.31 5.41 -3.09
CA THR A 134 17.95 4.20 -3.60
C THR A 134 16.91 3.13 -3.89
N PHE A 135 15.97 2.92 -2.97
CA PHE A 135 14.88 1.97 -3.15
C PHE A 135 13.96 2.34 -4.31
N CYS A 136 13.57 3.62 -4.45
CA CYS A 136 12.77 4.08 -5.59
C CYS A 136 13.48 3.87 -6.93
N LYS A 137 14.79 4.11 -7.00
CA LYS A 137 15.59 3.85 -8.22
C LYS A 137 15.61 2.36 -8.56
N GLN A 138 15.76 1.48 -7.57
CA GLN A 138 15.67 0.03 -7.78
C GLN A 138 14.30 -0.37 -8.34
N ILE A 139 13.20 0.16 -7.77
CA ILE A 139 11.84 -0.09 -8.29
C ILE A 139 11.74 0.32 -9.76
N ASN A 140 12.15 1.54 -10.10
CA ASN A 140 12.07 2.05 -11.47
C ASN A 140 12.99 1.30 -12.45
N THR A 141 14.04 0.63 -11.97
CA THR A 141 14.93 -0.21 -12.81
C THR A 141 14.25 -1.55 -13.13
N VAL A 142 13.51 -2.12 -12.19
CA VAL A 142 12.88 -3.44 -12.35
C VAL A 142 11.50 -3.35 -12.99
N SER A 143 10.76 -2.27 -12.69
CA SER A 143 9.39 -2.06 -13.18
C SER A 143 9.38 -1.31 -14.51
N SER A 144 8.53 -1.75 -15.44
CA SER A 144 8.21 -0.99 -16.66
C SER A 144 7.24 0.18 -16.39
N LEU A 145 6.69 0.27 -15.17
CA LEU A 145 5.84 1.36 -14.74
C LEU A 145 6.63 2.28 -13.81
N SER A 146 6.46 3.58 -13.96
CA SER A 146 7.12 4.58 -13.12
C SER A 146 6.30 4.85 -11.87
N LEU A 147 6.98 5.07 -10.74
CA LEU A 147 6.35 5.57 -9.52
C LEU A 147 5.68 6.93 -9.79
N THR A 148 4.49 7.13 -9.25
CA THR A 148 3.71 8.36 -9.38
C THR A 148 3.61 9.15 -8.08
N GLY A 149 4.06 8.59 -6.96
CA GLY A 149 4.06 9.27 -5.67
C GLY A 149 4.56 8.41 -4.52
N LEU A 150 4.96 9.07 -3.45
CA LEU A 150 5.39 8.45 -2.22
C LEU A 150 4.28 8.53 -1.17
N VAL A 151 4.27 7.58 -0.25
CA VAL A 151 3.33 7.53 0.88
C VAL A 151 4.12 7.51 2.18
N ASN A 152 3.83 8.46 3.04
CA ASN A 152 4.36 8.48 4.40
C ASN A 152 3.47 7.63 5.31
N ASN A 153 4.06 6.59 5.90
CA ASN A 153 3.46 5.77 6.95
C ASN A 153 4.44 5.66 8.13
N GLY A 154 4.89 6.80 8.66
CA GLY A 154 5.73 6.86 9.86
C GLY A 154 4.99 6.34 11.07
N ASN A 155 5.22 5.08 11.44
CA ASN A 155 4.43 4.37 12.41
C ASN A 155 5.28 3.47 13.30
N LEU A 156 5.12 3.63 14.61
CA LEU A 156 5.70 2.82 15.69
C LEU A 156 4.62 2.00 16.42
N LEU A 157 3.48 1.75 15.74
CA LEU A 157 2.33 1.05 16.30
C LEU A 157 1.71 1.81 17.47
N GLY A 158 1.44 1.12 18.60
CA GLY A 158 0.90 1.74 19.80
C GLY A 158 1.78 2.81 20.45
N GLN A 159 3.02 2.97 19.99
CA GLN A 159 3.95 4.01 20.45
C GLN A 159 4.04 5.20 19.50
N THR A 160 3.19 5.24 18.47
CA THR A 160 3.19 6.36 17.54
C THR A 160 2.64 7.61 18.21
N GLU A 161 3.39 8.70 18.10
CA GLU A 161 3.01 10.03 18.59
C GLU A 161 3.02 11.04 17.43
N ALA A 162 2.42 12.21 17.65
CA ALA A 162 2.35 13.30 16.68
C ALA A 162 3.73 13.65 16.09
N GLN A 163 4.74 13.81 16.93
CA GLN A 163 6.10 14.12 16.51
C GLN A 163 6.70 13.06 15.58
N HIS A 164 6.36 11.79 15.76
CA HIS A 164 6.84 10.70 14.91
C HIS A 164 6.29 10.85 13.48
N VAL A 165 5.01 11.20 13.35
CA VAL A 165 4.37 11.43 12.04
C VAL A 165 5.00 12.61 11.32
N LEU A 166 5.22 13.72 12.02
CA LEU A 166 5.80 14.95 11.45
C LEU A 166 7.27 14.76 11.03
N GLN A 167 8.08 14.10 11.88
CA GLN A 167 9.47 13.77 11.53
C GLN A 167 9.53 12.86 10.30
N SER A 168 8.68 11.86 10.26
CA SER A 168 8.58 10.96 9.11
C SER A 168 8.16 11.71 7.86
N GLN A 169 7.15 12.58 7.94
CA GLN A 169 6.70 13.38 6.81
C GLN A 169 7.82 14.26 6.25
N LYS A 170 8.60 14.92 7.13
CA LYS A 170 9.74 15.72 6.70
C LYS A 170 10.75 14.91 5.89
N ALA A 171 11.11 13.72 6.37
CA ALA A 171 12.06 12.85 5.65
C ALA A 171 11.52 12.37 4.29
N VAL A 172 10.22 12.03 4.22
CA VAL A 172 9.60 11.61 2.95
C VAL A 172 9.47 12.79 1.99
N LEU A 173 9.17 14.00 2.46
CA LEU A 173 9.12 15.21 1.62
C LEU A 173 10.49 15.51 1.01
N THR A 174 11.58 15.40 1.76
CA THR A 174 12.94 15.53 1.20
C THR A 174 13.18 14.52 0.07
N ALA A 175 12.77 13.26 0.25
CA ALA A 175 12.89 12.27 -0.81
C ALA A 175 11.98 12.59 -2.02
N CYS A 176 10.78 13.15 -1.79
CA CYS A 176 9.86 13.60 -2.85
C CYS A 176 10.49 14.69 -3.72
N GLU A 177 11.08 15.71 -3.09
CA GLU A 177 11.74 16.81 -3.79
C GLU A 177 12.88 16.32 -4.69
N GLU A 178 13.76 15.47 -4.14
CA GLU A 178 14.92 14.96 -4.87
C GLU A 178 14.56 13.95 -5.98
N LEU A 179 13.43 13.26 -5.87
CA LEU A 179 12.92 12.34 -6.89
C LEU A 179 11.96 13.01 -7.87
N ASN A 180 11.59 14.26 -7.65
CA ASN A 180 10.53 14.96 -8.37
C ASN A 180 9.20 14.17 -8.38
N LEU A 181 8.85 13.61 -7.22
CA LEU A 181 7.61 12.87 -7.00
C LEU A 181 6.76 13.57 -5.92
N PRO A 182 5.43 13.55 -6.03
CA PRO A 182 4.58 14.12 -4.99
C PRO A 182 4.53 13.23 -3.73
N LEU A 183 4.31 13.83 -2.57
CA LEU A 183 3.78 13.13 -1.41
C LEU A 183 2.31 12.84 -1.66
N ALA A 184 2.00 11.61 -2.09
CA ALA A 184 0.64 11.21 -2.46
C ALA A 184 -0.29 11.11 -1.25
N TYR A 185 0.19 10.51 -0.16
CA TYR A 185 -0.56 10.37 1.10
C TYR A 185 0.34 10.40 2.32
N THR A 186 -0.19 10.91 3.43
CA THR A 186 0.28 10.59 4.78
C THR A 186 -0.80 9.74 5.47
N LEU A 187 -0.44 8.53 5.89
CA LEU A 187 -1.30 7.63 6.66
C LEU A 187 -1.09 7.91 8.14
N VAL A 188 -2.15 8.24 8.86
CA VAL A 188 -2.08 8.63 10.27
C VAL A 188 -3.34 8.20 11.03
N GLN A 189 -3.17 7.80 12.30
CA GLN A 189 -4.29 7.52 13.18
C GLN A 189 -5.09 8.81 13.49
N GLY A 190 -6.42 8.71 13.47
CA GLY A 190 -7.30 9.88 13.56
C GLY A 190 -7.08 10.71 14.82
N ASP A 191 -6.88 10.08 15.98
CA ASP A 191 -6.65 10.77 17.24
C ASP A 191 -5.34 11.58 17.22
N ILE A 192 -4.29 11.02 16.60
CA ILE A 192 -3.00 11.72 16.39
C ILE A 192 -3.18 12.86 15.41
N TYR A 193 -3.92 12.63 14.31
CA TYR A 193 -4.15 13.65 13.29
C TYR A 193 -4.83 14.90 13.85
N MET A 194 -5.78 14.75 14.76
CA MET A 194 -6.46 15.89 15.38
C MET A 194 -5.50 16.87 16.08
N GLY A 195 -4.37 16.37 16.59
CA GLY A 195 -3.34 17.19 17.24
C GLY A 195 -2.34 17.86 16.29
N ILE A 196 -2.27 17.44 15.02
CA ILE A 196 -1.27 17.91 14.05
C ILE A 196 -1.87 18.31 12.70
N ALA A 197 -3.17 18.53 12.64
CA ALA A 197 -3.88 18.79 11.38
C ALA A 197 -3.36 20.03 10.63
N SER A 198 -2.86 21.04 11.36
CA SER A 198 -2.25 22.23 10.78
C SER A 198 -0.87 22.01 10.16
N ASP A 199 -0.16 20.96 10.60
CA ASP A 199 1.23 20.71 10.25
C ASP A 199 1.38 19.59 9.19
N VAL A 200 0.31 18.83 8.98
CA VAL A 200 0.27 17.78 7.96
C VAL A 200 -0.31 18.32 6.66
N VAL A 201 0.20 17.89 5.52
CA VAL A 201 -0.33 18.24 4.20
C VAL A 201 -1.74 17.67 4.06
N SER A 202 -2.75 18.48 4.39
CA SER A 202 -4.14 18.06 4.63
C SER A 202 -4.84 17.44 3.43
N GLU A 203 -4.57 17.91 2.21
CA GLU A 203 -5.16 17.34 0.99
C GLU A 203 -4.76 15.89 0.71
N LYS A 204 -3.70 15.43 1.36
CA LYS A 204 -3.07 14.12 1.12
C LYS A 204 -3.10 13.23 2.35
N VAL A 205 -3.96 13.53 3.33
CA VAL A 205 -4.08 12.72 4.55
C VAL A 205 -5.06 11.58 4.35
N LEU A 206 -4.67 10.41 4.84
CA LEU A 206 -5.51 9.23 4.95
C LEU A 206 -5.57 8.84 6.43
N THR A 207 -6.69 9.16 7.10
CA THR A 207 -6.87 8.86 8.51
C THR A 207 -7.53 7.50 8.72
N PHE A 208 -7.12 6.79 9.77
CA PHE A 208 -7.77 5.58 10.25
C PHE A 208 -7.97 5.66 11.78
N HIS A 209 -9.01 5.02 12.30
CA HIS A 209 -9.27 5.00 13.74
C HIS A 209 -8.52 3.88 14.45
N LYS A 210 -8.48 2.69 13.82
CA LYS A 210 -7.76 1.52 14.33
C LYS A 210 -6.97 0.88 13.21
N PRO A 211 -5.77 0.35 13.49
CA PRO A 211 -5.02 -0.43 12.51
C PRO A 211 -5.87 -1.58 11.97
N GLN A 212 -6.02 -1.66 10.64
CA GLN A 212 -6.87 -2.67 10.01
C GLN A 212 -6.30 -4.10 10.14
N MET A 213 -4.97 -4.23 10.21
CA MET A 213 -4.30 -5.54 10.17
C MET A 213 -3.88 -6.09 11.54
N ARG A 214 -3.98 -5.32 12.64
CA ARG A 214 -3.36 -5.69 13.92
C ARG A 214 -4.29 -5.89 15.12
N GLU A 215 -5.60 -5.83 14.96
CA GLU A 215 -6.52 -6.06 16.10
C GLU A 215 -6.34 -7.43 16.78
N LYS A 216 -5.80 -8.42 16.07
CA LYS A 216 -5.64 -9.79 16.58
C LYS A 216 -4.32 -10.07 17.32
N TRP A 217 -3.34 -9.16 17.27
CA TRP A 217 -1.98 -9.41 17.78
C TRP A 217 -1.61 -8.59 19.01
N GLN A 218 -2.52 -7.78 19.52
CA GLN A 218 -2.32 -6.95 20.72
C GLN A 218 -2.96 -7.57 21.99
N LYS A 219 -3.06 -8.91 22.04
CA LYS A 219 -3.42 -9.60 23.28
C LYS A 219 -2.20 -10.18 23.94
#